data_88e0542cec9432738e71ea1cfaf48c54
#
_entry.id   88e0542cec9432738e71ea1cfaf48c54
#
_cell.length_a   1.000
_cell.length_b   1.000
_cell.length_c   1.000
_cell.angle_alpha   90.00
_cell.angle_beta   90.00
_cell.angle_gamma   90.00
#
_symmetry.space_group_name_H-M   'P 1'
#
loop_
_entity.id
_entity.type
_entity.pdbx_description
1 polymer ?
#
loop_
_entity_poly.entity_id
_entity_poly.type
_entity_poly.pdbx_seq_one_letter_code
_entity_poly.pdbx_strand_id
1 'polypeptide(L)'
;FKVPKEYKDVFPKGEVDMHQVIGYSDNALRTFFNSSKSEPWFKNTLFIITADHCNQFWYPFYREPINRFAIPIIFYHPNNSCRGENSELSQQLDIFPSIIDLVGYNKHINSWGRSLFSNKSDQPFSIHFSGTVYHFSMNEYNLVFDGEKVIGVYNVKDYALSNNIMSDVDYSIEERYLKAFYQDYMNRIIEGKLD
;
A
#
# COMPACT_ATOMS: atom_id res chain seq x y z
N PHE A 1 -0.01 -2.32 -22.52
CA PHE A 1 0.82 -3.53 -22.40
C PHE A 1 0.29 -4.59 -23.35
N LYS A 2 1.18 -5.35 -23.99
CA LYS A 2 0.80 -6.44 -24.90
C LYS A 2 1.55 -7.70 -24.48
N VAL A 3 0.83 -8.80 -24.37
CA VAL A 3 1.42 -10.11 -24.17
C VAL A 3 2.25 -10.48 -25.40
N PRO A 4 3.48 -11.02 -25.27
CA PRO A 4 4.28 -11.48 -26.40
C PRO A 4 3.49 -12.45 -27.30
N LYS A 5 3.81 -12.47 -28.61
CA LYS A 5 3.01 -13.21 -29.60
C LYS A 5 2.88 -14.71 -29.29
N GLU A 6 3.95 -15.29 -28.77
CA GLU A 6 4.04 -16.70 -28.36
C GLU A 6 3.14 -17.08 -27.20
N TYR A 7 2.69 -16.11 -26.41
CA TYR A 7 1.80 -16.30 -25.26
C TYR A 7 0.37 -15.83 -25.50
N LYS A 8 0.06 -15.31 -26.69
CA LYS A 8 -1.21 -14.65 -26.97
C LYS A 8 -2.45 -15.52 -26.71
N ASP A 9 -2.33 -16.83 -26.89
CA ASP A 9 -3.43 -17.77 -26.73
C ASP A 9 -3.23 -18.72 -25.52
N VAL A 10 -2.21 -18.46 -24.69
CA VAL A 10 -1.89 -19.28 -23.51
C VAL A 10 -2.72 -18.88 -22.30
N PHE A 11 -3.02 -17.59 -22.17
CA PHE A 11 -3.75 -17.08 -20.99
C PHE A 11 -5.16 -16.66 -21.37
N PRO A 12 -6.13 -16.86 -20.45
CA PRO A 12 -7.51 -16.42 -20.67
C PRO A 12 -7.57 -14.92 -20.95
N LYS A 13 -8.34 -14.51 -21.95
CA LYS A 13 -8.55 -13.09 -22.23
C LYS A 13 -9.37 -12.39 -21.18
N GLY A 14 -10.25 -13.14 -20.46
CA GLY A 14 -11.14 -12.55 -19.47
C GLY A 14 -12.09 -11.53 -20.08
N GLU A 15 -12.54 -10.58 -19.25
CA GLU A 15 -13.51 -9.55 -19.66
C GLU A 15 -12.83 -8.28 -20.19
N VAL A 16 -11.54 -8.10 -19.89
CA VAL A 16 -10.70 -6.98 -20.34
C VAL A 16 -9.31 -7.47 -20.73
N ASP A 17 -8.66 -6.80 -21.66
CA ASP A 17 -7.32 -7.17 -22.15
C ASP A 17 -6.28 -7.30 -21.04
N MET A 18 -6.44 -6.52 -19.97
CA MET A 18 -5.55 -6.57 -18.80
C MET A 18 -5.55 -7.94 -18.11
N HIS A 19 -6.65 -8.70 -18.13
CA HIS A 19 -6.69 -10.03 -17.51
C HIS A 19 -5.68 -10.99 -18.15
N GLN A 20 -5.47 -10.89 -19.48
CA GLN A 20 -4.46 -11.69 -20.17
C GLN A 20 -3.03 -11.28 -19.76
N VAL A 21 -2.80 -9.98 -19.57
CA VAL A 21 -1.50 -9.44 -19.10
C VAL A 21 -1.21 -9.91 -17.67
N ILE A 22 -2.22 -9.90 -16.79
CA ILE A 22 -2.12 -10.41 -15.42
C ILE A 22 -1.75 -11.90 -15.45
N GLY A 23 -2.43 -12.72 -16.29
CA GLY A 23 -2.11 -14.13 -16.44
C GLY A 23 -0.67 -14.38 -16.89
N TYR A 24 -0.16 -13.56 -17.82
CA TYR A 24 1.23 -13.62 -18.24
C TYR A 24 2.20 -13.26 -17.11
N SER A 25 1.92 -12.21 -16.35
CA SER A 25 2.75 -11.77 -15.22
C SER A 25 2.75 -12.80 -14.08
N ASP A 26 1.58 -13.40 -13.77
CA ASP A 26 1.48 -14.50 -12.79
C ASP A 26 2.31 -15.72 -13.21
N ASN A 27 2.27 -16.08 -14.50
CA ASN A 27 3.10 -17.18 -15.01
C ASN A 27 4.59 -16.84 -14.96
N ALA A 28 4.99 -15.61 -15.21
CA ALA A 28 6.40 -15.19 -15.09
C ALA A 28 6.86 -15.29 -13.64
N LEU A 29 6.05 -14.85 -12.67
CA LEU A 29 6.31 -14.98 -11.25
C LEU A 29 6.41 -16.47 -10.82
N ARG A 30 5.50 -17.31 -11.29
CA ARG A 30 5.50 -18.76 -11.07
C ARG A 30 6.79 -19.40 -11.59
N THR A 31 7.20 -19.02 -12.81
CA THR A 31 8.44 -19.53 -13.44
C THR A 31 9.66 -19.12 -12.63
N PHE A 32 9.72 -17.85 -12.22
CA PHE A 32 10.78 -17.34 -11.35
C PHE A 32 10.90 -18.15 -10.07
N PHE A 33 9.81 -18.32 -9.33
CA PHE A 33 9.83 -19.08 -8.07
C PHE A 33 10.21 -20.55 -8.29
N ASN A 34 9.70 -21.18 -9.36
CA ASN A 34 10.02 -22.58 -9.65
C ASN A 34 11.49 -22.77 -9.99
N SER A 35 12.11 -21.90 -10.77
CA SER A 35 13.53 -21.96 -11.10
C SER A 35 14.42 -21.61 -9.92
N SER A 36 13.99 -20.68 -9.06
CA SER A 36 14.78 -20.21 -7.93
C SER A 36 14.82 -21.16 -6.74
N LYS A 37 13.87 -22.10 -6.63
CA LYS A 37 13.79 -23.03 -5.48
C LYS A 37 15.04 -23.88 -5.25
N SER A 38 15.80 -24.17 -6.30
CA SER A 38 17.05 -24.95 -6.25
C SER A 38 18.28 -24.08 -5.93
N GLU A 39 18.14 -22.77 -5.96
CA GLU A 39 19.25 -21.87 -5.74
C GLU A 39 19.67 -21.82 -4.26
N PRO A 40 20.97 -21.75 -3.95
CA PRO A 40 21.46 -21.73 -2.57
C PRO A 40 20.93 -20.58 -1.71
N TRP A 41 20.68 -19.45 -2.34
CA TRP A 41 20.20 -18.24 -1.67
C TRP A 41 18.69 -18.27 -1.35
N PHE A 42 17.90 -19.09 -2.06
CA PHE A 42 16.43 -19.06 -1.99
C PHE A 42 15.89 -19.19 -0.56
N LYS A 43 16.44 -20.15 0.21
CA LYS A 43 16.00 -20.43 1.59
C LYS A 43 16.31 -19.30 2.58
N ASN A 44 17.25 -18.42 2.24
CA ASN A 44 17.68 -17.29 3.07
C ASN A 44 17.24 -15.94 2.51
N THR A 45 16.24 -15.93 1.63
CA THR A 45 15.75 -14.72 0.99
C THR A 45 14.34 -14.41 1.45
N LEU A 46 14.13 -13.14 1.87
CA LEU A 46 12.81 -12.57 2.06
C LEU A 46 12.36 -11.97 0.74
N PHE A 47 11.26 -12.47 0.19
CA PHE A 47 10.62 -11.93 -1.01
C PHE A 47 9.49 -10.98 -0.60
N ILE A 48 9.50 -9.79 -1.16
CA ILE A 48 8.44 -8.81 -0.96
C ILE A 48 7.78 -8.56 -2.31
N ILE A 49 6.49 -8.82 -2.38
CA ILE A 49 5.71 -8.70 -3.60
C ILE A 49 4.62 -7.69 -3.34
N THR A 50 4.61 -6.63 -4.12
CA THR A 50 3.62 -5.57 -4.03
C THR A 50 3.39 -4.96 -5.42
N ALA A 51 2.37 -4.14 -5.57
CA ALA A 51 2.15 -3.31 -6.75
C ALA A 51 2.55 -1.86 -6.44
N ASP A 52 2.88 -1.09 -7.46
CA ASP A 52 3.10 0.35 -7.37
C ASP A 52 1.78 1.10 -7.21
N HIS A 53 0.73 0.70 -7.94
CA HIS A 53 -0.64 1.22 -7.89
C HIS A 53 -1.62 0.27 -8.59
N CYS A 54 -2.92 0.50 -8.44
CA CYS A 54 -3.96 -0.11 -9.25
C CYS A 54 -3.91 0.45 -10.67
N ASN A 55 -4.19 -0.39 -11.68
CA ASN A 55 -4.17 0.01 -13.10
C ASN A 55 -5.57 0.31 -13.64
N GLN A 56 -6.48 -0.68 -13.56
CA GLN A 56 -7.84 -0.56 -14.09
C GLN A 56 -8.87 -0.80 -13.01
N PHE A 57 -9.84 0.10 -12.93
CA PHE A 57 -10.92 0.04 -11.93
C PHE A 57 -12.10 -0.78 -12.49
N TRP A 58 -11.84 -2.02 -12.93
CA TRP A 58 -12.86 -2.89 -13.50
C TRP A 58 -13.88 -3.35 -12.46
N TYR A 59 -13.40 -3.82 -11.32
CA TYR A 59 -14.26 -4.26 -10.24
C TYR A 59 -14.84 -3.07 -9.46
N PRO A 60 -16.13 -3.14 -9.02
CA PRO A 60 -16.76 -2.05 -8.27
C PRO A 60 -15.96 -1.59 -7.06
N PHE A 61 -15.38 -2.51 -6.32
CA PHE A 61 -14.54 -2.21 -5.16
C PHE A 61 -13.44 -1.18 -5.47
N TYR A 62 -12.74 -1.31 -6.60
CA TYR A 62 -11.65 -0.40 -6.99
C TYR A 62 -12.13 0.89 -7.67
N ARG A 63 -13.44 1.06 -7.88
CA ARG A 63 -14.01 2.33 -8.38
C ARG A 63 -14.20 3.35 -7.28
N GLU A 64 -14.30 2.88 -6.04
CA GLU A 64 -14.46 3.74 -4.89
C GLU A 64 -13.20 4.58 -4.65
N PRO A 65 -13.35 5.88 -4.29
CA PRO A 65 -12.23 6.82 -4.13
C PRO A 65 -11.11 6.30 -3.23
N ILE A 66 -11.44 5.64 -2.14
CA ILE A 66 -10.46 5.11 -1.18
C ILE A 66 -9.79 3.85 -1.73
N ASN A 67 -10.57 2.92 -2.26
CA ASN A 67 -10.09 1.60 -2.64
C ASN A 67 -9.28 1.58 -3.94
N ARG A 68 -9.35 2.64 -4.76
CA ARG A 68 -8.56 2.73 -6.00
C ARG A 68 -7.05 2.71 -5.78
N PHE A 69 -6.60 2.92 -4.55
CA PHE A 69 -5.20 2.84 -4.16
C PHE A 69 -4.85 1.56 -3.39
N ALA A 70 -5.85 0.68 -3.17
CA ALA A 70 -5.63 -0.58 -2.46
C ALA A 70 -4.78 -1.53 -3.30
N ILE A 71 -3.64 -1.96 -2.74
CA ILE A 71 -2.69 -2.90 -3.32
C ILE A 71 -2.29 -3.95 -2.31
N PRO A 72 -1.90 -5.17 -2.74
CA PRO A 72 -1.37 -6.16 -1.82
C PRO A 72 0.06 -5.83 -1.40
N ILE A 73 0.41 -6.17 -0.15
CA ILE A 73 1.79 -6.25 0.33
C ILE A 73 1.99 -7.66 0.88
N ILE A 74 2.86 -8.44 0.24
CA ILE A 74 3.10 -9.84 0.58
C ILE A 74 4.56 -10.00 1.01
N PHE A 75 4.76 -10.51 2.22
CA PHE A 75 6.07 -10.93 2.71
C PHE A 75 6.14 -12.45 2.65
N TYR A 76 7.07 -12.98 1.88
CA TYR A 76 7.26 -14.41 1.72
C TYR A 76 8.71 -14.82 2.03
N HIS A 77 8.86 -15.72 2.97
CA HIS A 77 10.15 -16.36 3.27
C HIS A 77 9.99 -17.88 3.24
N PRO A 78 10.79 -18.62 2.45
CA PRO A 78 10.62 -20.07 2.25
C PRO A 78 10.65 -20.90 3.54
N ASN A 79 11.45 -20.48 4.52
CA ASN A 79 11.59 -21.16 5.81
C ASN A 79 10.69 -20.58 6.90
N ASN A 80 9.84 -19.61 6.57
CA ASN A 80 9.03 -18.94 7.58
C ASN A 80 7.83 -19.80 7.97
N SER A 81 7.63 -19.94 9.27
CA SER A 81 6.43 -20.54 9.87
C SER A 81 5.28 -19.58 10.03
N CYS A 82 5.52 -18.26 9.95
CA CYS A 82 4.47 -17.24 10.03
C CYS A 82 3.65 -17.23 8.75
N ARG A 83 2.37 -17.54 8.89
CA ARG A 83 1.40 -17.54 7.80
C ARG A 83 0.14 -16.87 8.31
N GLY A 84 -0.45 -16.03 7.49
CA GLY A 84 -1.69 -15.36 7.83
C GLY A 84 -1.93 -14.15 6.95
N GLU A 85 -3.03 -13.52 7.21
CA GLU A 85 -3.44 -12.25 6.61
C GLU A 85 -3.55 -11.22 7.72
N ASN A 86 -3.04 -10.02 7.49
CA ASN A 86 -3.21 -8.88 8.35
C ASN A 86 -4.12 -7.87 7.63
N SER A 87 -5.25 -7.55 8.23
CA SER A 87 -6.23 -6.58 7.72
C SER A 87 -6.09 -5.18 8.31
N GLU A 88 -5.04 -4.95 9.11
CA GLU A 88 -4.74 -3.60 9.60
C GLU A 88 -4.42 -2.64 8.44
N LEU A 89 -4.77 -1.38 8.64
CA LEU A 89 -4.41 -0.31 7.73
C LEU A 89 -2.89 -0.27 7.52
N SER A 90 -2.47 -0.40 6.28
CA SER A 90 -1.06 -0.50 5.88
C SER A 90 -0.82 0.27 4.59
N GLN A 91 0.42 0.66 4.34
CA GLN A 91 0.82 1.38 3.15
C GLN A 91 2.24 1.01 2.71
N GLN A 92 2.64 1.41 1.51
CA GLN A 92 3.99 1.12 0.99
C GLN A 92 5.12 1.67 1.87
N LEU A 93 4.89 2.78 2.58
CA LEU A 93 5.87 3.34 3.52
C LEU A 93 6.21 2.38 4.67
N ASP A 94 5.35 1.41 4.95
CA ASP A 94 5.55 0.41 6.00
C ASP A 94 6.51 -0.73 5.58
N ILE A 95 6.80 -0.87 4.29
CA ILE A 95 7.64 -1.95 3.78
C ILE A 95 9.06 -1.85 4.33
N PHE A 96 9.69 -0.68 4.21
CA PHE A 96 11.07 -0.50 4.65
C PHE A 96 11.27 -0.71 6.17
N PRO A 97 10.48 -0.09 7.05
CA PRO A 97 10.56 -0.37 8.49
C PRO A 97 10.34 -1.85 8.83
N SER A 98 9.44 -2.51 8.10
CA SER A 98 9.19 -3.95 8.27
C SER A 98 10.40 -4.81 7.92
N ILE A 99 11.12 -4.48 6.84
CA ILE A 99 12.37 -5.16 6.47
C ILE A 99 13.41 -4.97 7.58
N ILE A 100 13.60 -3.74 8.02
CA ILE A 100 14.59 -3.38 9.04
C ILE A 100 14.33 -4.13 10.35
N ASP A 101 13.07 -4.24 10.75
CA ASP A 101 12.65 -5.00 11.93
C ASP A 101 12.91 -6.52 11.76
N LEU A 102 12.53 -7.10 10.63
CA LEU A 102 12.74 -8.52 10.34
C LEU A 102 14.19 -8.95 10.28
N VAL A 103 15.11 -8.06 9.87
CA VAL A 103 16.55 -8.36 9.89
C VAL A 103 17.21 -8.06 11.24
N GLY A 104 16.44 -7.62 12.24
CA GLY A 104 16.92 -7.35 13.60
C GLY A 104 17.79 -6.11 13.74
N TYR A 105 17.64 -5.13 12.85
CA TYR A 105 18.37 -3.86 12.95
C TYR A 105 17.72 -2.97 14.03
N ASN A 106 18.48 -2.63 15.05
CA ASN A 106 17.99 -1.97 16.26
C ASN A 106 18.36 -0.48 16.42
N LYS A 107 18.94 0.12 15.38
CA LYS A 107 19.22 1.56 15.41
C LYS A 107 18.02 2.37 14.93
N HIS A 108 17.99 3.63 15.31
CA HIS A 108 16.96 4.55 14.84
C HIS A 108 17.03 4.72 13.31
N ILE A 109 15.87 4.70 12.67
CA ILE A 109 15.69 4.99 11.25
C ILE A 109 14.68 6.13 11.10
N ASN A 110 14.88 6.97 10.10
CA ASN A 110 13.90 7.97 9.71
C ASN A 110 12.93 7.33 8.72
N SER A 111 11.69 7.13 9.15
CA SER A 111 10.62 6.61 8.29
C SER A 111 9.29 7.18 8.76
N TRP A 112 8.40 7.48 7.81
CA TRP A 112 7.01 7.80 8.12
C TRP A 112 6.15 6.54 8.33
N GLY A 113 6.60 5.40 7.79
CA GLY A 113 5.94 4.12 7.97
C GLY A 113 6.34 3.44 9.29
N ARG A 114 5.63 2.38 9.62
CA ARG A 114 5.86 1.52 10.79
C ARG A 114 6.20 0.09 10.37
N SER A 115 6.80 -0.69 11.28
CA SER A 115 6.93 -2.13 11.05
C SER A 115 5.56 -2.83 11.19
N LEU A 116 5.20 -3.64 10.21
CA LEU A 116 4.01 -4.49 10.23
C LEU A 116 4.16 -5.74 11.12
N PHE A 117 5.38 -5.98 11.64
CA PHE A 117 5.72 -7.12 12.50
C PHE A 117 6.01 -6.72 13.94
N SER A 118 6.13 -5.43 14.21
CA SER A 118 6.40 -4.91 15.55
C SER A 118 5.14 -4.92 16.41
N ASN A 119 5.29 -5.31 17.66
CA ASN A 119 4.25 -5.13 18.69
C ASN A 119 4.23 -3.70 19.27
N LYS A 120 4.99 -2.77 18.70
CA LYS A 120 4.96 -1.36 19.12
C LYS A 120 3.63 -0.73 18.72
N SER A 121 3.14 0.13 19.56
CA SER A 121 1.86 0.85 19.39
C SER A 121 1.97 2.04 18.43
N ASP A 122 2.70 1.88 17.33
CA ASP A 122 2.76 2.93 16.31
C ASP A 122 1.40 3.01 15.63
N GLN A 123 0.86 4.21 15.54
CA GLN A 123 -0.49 4.45 15.03
C GLN A 123 -0.59 4.14 13.53
N PRO A 124 -1.42 3.17 13.10
CA PRO A 124 -1.61 2.89 11.69
C PRO A 124 -2.26 4.05 10.95
N PHE A 125 -1.71 4.42 9.82
CA PHE A 125 -2.34 5.37 8.91
C PHE A 125 -1.99 5.05 7.46
N SER A 126 -2.76 5.57 6.52
CA SER A 126 -2.38 5.63 5.11
C SER A 126 -2.66 7.00 4.53
N ILE A 127 -1.83 7.41 3.58
CA ILE A 127 -2.00 8.66 2.87
C ILE A 127 -1.72 8.47 1.38
N HIS A 128 -2.54 9.07 0.54
CA HIS A 128 -2.31 9.11 -0.90
C HIS A 128 -2.84 10.41 -1.51
N PHE A 129 -2.25 10.79 -2.64
CA PHE A 129 -2.66 11.96 -3.40
C PHE A 129 -3.42 11.55 -4.65
N SER A 130 -4.64 12.06 -4.82
CA SER A 130 -5.51 11.72 -5.96
C SER A 130 -5.39 12.66 -7.15
N GLY A 131 -4.36 13.52 -7.16
CA GLY A 131 -4.13 14.53 -8.19
C GLY A 131 -4.69 15.92 -7.84
N THR A 132 -5.62 16.00 -6.89
CA THR A 132 -6.23 17.26 -6.41
C THR A 132 -6.27 17.39 -4.90
N VAL A 133 -6.46 16.27 -4.20
CA VAL A 133 -6.55 16.23 -2.74
C VAL A 133 -5.77 15.04 -2.18
N TYR A 134 -5.41 15.15 -0.92
CA TYR A 134 -4.87 14.04 -0.12
C TYR A 134 -6.02 13.32 0.59
N HIS A 135 -5.97 12.01 0.59
CA HIS A 135 -6.82 11.14 1.41
C HIS A 135 -5.95 10.57 2.52
N PHE A 136 -6.36 10.79 3.75
CA PHE A 136 -5.65 10.32 4.94
C PHE A 136 -6.58 9.47 5.78
N SER A 137 -6.26 8.19 5.90
CA SER A 137 -7.02 7.23 6.72
C SER A 137 -6.27 6.95 8.02
N MET A 138 -6.95 7.08 9.13
CA MET A 138 -6.44 6.77 10.47
C MET A 138 -7.62 6.52 11.41
N ASN A 139 -7.51 5.55 12.33
CA ASN A 139 -8.59 5.17 13.23
C ASN A 139 -9.90 4.85 12.47
N GLU A 140 -10.96 5.56 12.81
CA GLU A 140 -12.29 5.39 12.21
C GLU A 140 -12.59 6.39 11.08
N TYR A 141 -11.64 7.27 10.75
CA TYR A 141 -11.88 8.36 9.81
C TYR A 141 -11.00 8.31 8.56
N ASN A 142 -11.57 8.80 7.47
CA ASN A 142 -10.86 9.22 6.29
C ASN A 142 -11.04 10.73 6.12
N LEU A 143 -9.92 11.46 6.13
CA LEU A 143 -9.87 12.91 5.94
C LEU A 143 -9.52 13.22 4.49
N VAL A 144 -10.23 14.15 3.89
CA VAL A 144 -9.92 14.74 2.59
C VAL A 144 -9.30 16.11 2.81
N PHE A 145 -8.07 16.31 2.34
CA PHE A 145 -7.25 17.50 2.61
C PHE A 145 -6.79 18.13 1.30
N ASP A 146 -6.97 19.43 1.15
CA ASP A 146 -6.64 20.17 -0.09
C ASP A 146 -5.21 20.74 -0.12
N GLY A 147 -4.41 20.50 0.93
CA GLY A 147 -3.07 21.05 1.11
C GLY A 147 -3.04 22.22 2.09
N GLU A 148 -4.19 22.79 2.46
CA GLU A 148 -4.31 23.88 3.43
C GLU A 148 -5.20 23.47 4.61
N LYS A 149 -6.35 22.86 4.32
CA LYS A 149 -7.35 22.47 5.32
C LYS A 149 -8.02 21.15 4.98
N VAL A 150 -8.57 20.52 5.99
CA VAL A 150 -9.51 19.40 5.82
C VAL A 150 -10.82 19.94 5.24
N ILE A 151 -11.27 19.34 4.14
CA ILE A 151 -12.49 19.72 3.42
C ILE A 151 -13.59 18.67 3.51
N GLY A 152 -13.29 17.51 4.10
CA GLY A 152 -14.26 16.45 4.36
C GLY A 152 -13.72 15.42 5.32
N VAL A 153 -14.61 14.85 6.14
CA VAL A 153 -14.35 13.76 7.06
C VAL A 153 -15.40 12.69 6.86
N TYR A 154 -14.97 11.44 6.71
CA TYR A 154 -15.82 10.31 6.40
C TYR A 154 -15.46 9.14 7.30
N ASN A 155 -16.40 8.24 7.56
CA ASN A 155 -16.06 6.99 8.21
C ASN A 155 -15.11 6.19 7.32
N VAL A 156 -14.11 5.52 7.89
CA VAL A 156 -13.11 4.74 7.13
C VAL A 156 -13.71 3.63 6.29
N LYS A 157 -14.95 3.18 6.60
CA LYS A 157 -15.71 2.18 5.84
C LYS A 157 -16.61 2.80 4.76
N ASP A 158 -16.74 4.12 4.70
CA ASP A 158 -17.43 4.83 3.63
C ASP A 158 -16.47 5.05 2.46
N TYR A 159 -16.17 3.98 1.74
CA TYR A 159 -15.21 3.99 0.62
C TYR A 159 -15.62 4.92 -0.52
N ALA A 160 -16.93 5.20 -0.64
CA ALA A 160 -17.50 6.09 -1.64
C ALA A 160 -17.42 7.58 -1.26
N LEU A 161 -17.06 7.89 0.00
CA LEU A 161 -17.05 9.26 0.55
C LEU A 161 -18.42 9.94 0.40
N SER A 162 -19.50 9.22 0.66
CA SER A 162 -20.87 9.64 0.40
C SER A 162 -21.49 10.44 1.56
N ASN A 163 -21.02 10.20 2.79
CA ASN A 163 -21.57 10.84 3.99
C ASN A 163 -20.48 11.63 4.73
N ASN A 164 -20.41 12.94 4.45
CA ASN A 164 -19.49 13.83 5.15
C ASN A 164 -19.98 14.12 6.57
N ILE A 165 -19.24 13.64 7.57
CA ILE A 165 -19.54 13.77 8.99
C ILE A 165 -18.69 14.81 9.72
N MET A 166 -18.03 15.70 8.96
CA MET A 166 -17.07 16.67 9.49
C MET A 166 -17.63 17.56 10.61
N SER A 167 -18.95 17.90 10.55
CA SER A 167 -19.62 18.70 11.58
C SER A 167 -20.00 17.93 12.85
N ASP A 168 -19.97 16.60 12.79
CA ASP A 168 -20.62 15.74 13.77
C ASP A 168 -19.61 15.00 14.69
N VAL A 169 -18.30 15.08 14.36
CA VAL A 169 -17.25 14.33 15.02
C VAL A 169 -16.03 15.19 15.36
N ASP A 170 -15.30 14.77 16.39
CA ASP A 170 -13.97 15.30 16.69
C ASP A 170 -12.90 14.47 15.96
N TYR A 171 -12.23 15.08 15.01
CA TYR A 171 -11.13 14.49 14.22
C TYR A 171 -9.79 15.23 14.44
N SER A 172 -9.69 15.97 15.53
CA SER A 172 -8.52 16.82 15.83
C SER A 172 -7.20 16.04 15.95
N ILE A 173 -7.27 14.78 16.35
CA ILE A 173 -6.10 13.89 16.43
C ILE A 173 -5.63 13.55 15.02
N GLU A 174 -6.52 13.07 14.17
CA GLU A 174 -6.23 12.68 12.78
C GLU A 174 -5.74 13.87 11.95
N GLU A 175 -6.37 15.04 12.11
CA GLU A 175 -5.94 16.26 11.43
C GLU A 175 -4.52 16.67 11.85
N ARG A 176 -4.19 16.55 13.13
CA ARG A 176 -2.84 16.86 13.63
C ARG A 176 -1.79 15.91 13.05
N TYR A 177 -2.08 14.61 12.96
CA TYR A 177 -1.20 13.63 12.33
C TYR A 177 -1.01 13.91 10.85
N LEU A 178 -2.10 14.14 10.13
CA LEU A 178 -2.08 14.51 8.72
C LEU A 178 -1.22 15.76 8.45
N LYS A 179 -1.45 16.84 9.21
CA LYS A 179 -0.71 18.10 9.06
C LYS A 179 0.76 17.94 9.42
N ALA A 180 1.10 17.15 10.44
CA ALA A 180 2.48 16.86 10.80
C ALA A 180 3.20 16.10 9.70
N PHE A 181 2.57 15.04 9.15
CA PHE A 181 3.11 14.31 8.00
C PHE A 181 3.31 15.24 6.80
N TYR A 182 2.27 15.98 6.43
CA TYR A 182 2.29 16.86 5.27
C TYR A 182 3.38 17.93 5.39
N GLN A 183 3.52 18.55 6.56
CA GLN A 183 4.54 19.56 6.82
C GLN A 183 5.96 18.96 6.70
N ASP A 184 6.21 17.80 7.31
CA ASP A 184 7.52 17.15 7.23
C ASP A 184 7.83 16.71 5.79
N TYR A 185 6.86 16.13 5.09
CA TYR A 185 6.99 15.75 3.69
C TYR A 185 7.33 16.93 2.80
N MET A 186 6.60 18.05 2.92
CA MET A 186 6.86 19.26 2.14
C MET A 186 8.21 19.89 2.48
N ASN A 187 8.61 19.91 3.75
CA ASN A 187 9.92 20.39 4.16
C ASN A 187 11.04 19.57 3.50
N ARG A 188 10.93 18.24 3.53
CA ARG A 188 11.94 17.35 2.90
C ARG A 188 12.01 17.53 1.38
N ILE A 189 10.89 17.76 0.69
CA ILE A 189 10.89 18.10 -0.74
C ILE A 189 11.66 19.38 -0.97
N ILE A 190 11.36 20.44 -0.23
CA ILE A 190 11.98 21.77 -0.40
C ILE A 190 13.49 21.72 -0.11
N GLU A 191 13.88 20.93 0.90
CA GLU A 191 15.26 20.77 1.31
C GLU A 191 16.04 19.72 0.50
N GLY A 192 15.37 18.97 -0.39
CA GLY A 192 15.97 17.88 -1.15
C GLY A 192 16.41 16.69 -0.27
N LYS A 193 15.65 16.39 0.79
CA LYS A 193 15.95 15.36 1.81
C LYS A 193 14.89 14.28 1.86
N LEU A 194 14.50 13.74 0.72
CA LEU A 194 13.52 12.64 0.63
C LEU A 194 14.14 11.26 0.85
N ASP A 195 15.45 11.14 0.83
CA ASP A 195 16.28 9.95 1.05
C ASP A 195 16.71 9.77 2.52
#